data_82d8b736f327240283051496893a0fff
#
_entry.id   82d8b736f327240283051496893a0fff
#
_cell.length_a   1.000
_cell.length_b   1.000
_cell.length_c   1.000
_cell.angle_alpha   90.00
_cell.angle_beta   90.00
_cell.angle_gamma   90.00
#
_symmetry.space_group_name_H-M   'P 1'
#
loop_
_entity.id
_entity.type
_entity.pdbx_description
1 polymer ?
#
loop_
_entity_poly.entity_id
_entity_poly.type
_entity_poly.pdbx_seq_one_letter_code
_entity_poly.pdbx_strand_id
1 'polypeptide(L)'
;MKKEDIKKVVLAYSGGLDTSIIIPWLKENYNNCEVIAVSGDVGQGTELDGLEEKAKATGASKLYVLDLKKDFVENYIFPTLKFGAKYEDYLLGTSFARPCIAKALADIAIKEGADAICHGCTGKGNDQVRFELTLKALCPDMAIIAPWREWDIESRDEEIDYAEAHHIPLKINRETNYSKDKNLWHLSHEGLDLENPANEPQYNKPGFLELGVSPEQAPDTPTYITLHFEKGIPTAVDGKEMGAVELVEYLNKVGGENGIGLLDIVENRLVGMKSRGVYETPGGAILYKAINVLETITLDKESAHFKAQLAQKYADIVYNGQWFTPLREALDAFADSLEKTVTGDVKLKLYKGNIINAGMTSPHSLYSEEIATFGEDHVYDQADSAGFINLFGLPIKVKALLDEKKIK
;
A
#
# COMPACT_ATOMS: atom_id res chain seq x y z
N MET A 1 -29.41 -9.60 11.86
CA MET A 1 -30.56 -8.81 11.36
C MET A 1 -31.14 -9.57 10.19
N LYS A 2 -32.47 -9.63 10.02
CA LYS A 2 -33.09 -10.27 8.85
C LYS A 2 -33.10 -9.27 7.69
N LYS A 3 -33.12 -9.77 6.43
CA LYS A 3 -33.15 -8.90 5.23
C LYS A 3 -34.33 -7.90 5.25
N GLU A 4 -35.49 -8.33 5.74
CA GLU A 4 -36.70 -7.51 5.88
C GLU A 4 -36.62 -6.38 6.89
N ASP A 5 -35.66 -6.42 7.84
CA ASP A 5 -35.45 -5.41 8.87
C ASP A 5 -34.53 -4.30 8.39
N ILE A 6 -33.78 -4.51 7.30
CA ILE A 6 -32.80 -3.56 6.77
C ILE A 6 -33.53 -2.52 5.93
N LYS A 7 -33.48 -1.26 6.38
CA LYS A 7 -34.15 -0.12 5.73
C LYS A 7 -33.18 0.84 5.07
N LYS A 8 -31.94 0.90 5.55
CA LYS A 8 -30.94 1.82 5.05
C LYS A 8 -29.57 1.13 4.95
N VAL A 9 -28.97 1.22 3.77
CA VAL A 9 -27.67 0.60 3.46
C VAL A 9 -26.70 1.66 2.97
N VAL A 10 -25.48 1.66 3.52
CA VAL A 10 -24.35 2.42 2.96
C VAL A 10 -23.56 1.51 2.06
N LEU A 11 -23.41 1.91 0.80
CA LEU A 11 -22.70 1.15 -0.23
C LEU A 11 -21.35 1.75 -0.54
N ALA A 12 -20.26 0.95 -0.49
CA ALA A 12 -18.98 1.28 -1.08
C ALA A 12 -19.15 1.39 -2.61
N TYR A 13 -19.06 2.59 -3.14
CA TYR A 13 -19.43 2.89 -4.52
C TYR A 13 -18.24 3.44 -5.31
N SER A 14 -17.80 2.71 -6.34
CA SER A 14 -16.76 3.14 -7.26
C SER A 14 -17.30 3.72 -8.57
N GLY A 15 -18.60 3.55 -8.86
CA GLY A 15 -19.22 3.93 -10.14
C GLY A 15 -18.91 2.97 -11.29
N GLY A 16 -18.20 1.86 -11.02
CA GLY A 16 -18.01 0.76 -11.96
C GLY A 16 -19.27 -0.10 -12.14
N LEU A 17 -19.17 -1.10 -13.02
CA LEU A 17 -20.29 -2.02 -13.31
C LEU A 17 -20.80 -2.70 -12.05
N ASP A 18 -19.92 -3.42 -11.35
CA ASP A 18 -20.25 -4.21 -10.15
C ASP A 18 -21.00 -3.37 -9.10
N THR A 19 -20.46 -2.20 -8.74
CA THR A 19 -21.07 -1.37 -7.70
C THR A 19 -22.34 -0.67 -8.16
N SER A 20 -22.52 -0.43 -9.46
CA SER A 20 -23.72 0.18 -10.01
C SER A 20 -24.89 -0.79 -10.05
N ILE A 21 -24.67 -2.07 -10.38
CA ILE A 21 -25.74 -3.09 -10.37
C ILE A 21 -26.19 -3.47 -8.95
N ILE A 22 -25.32 -3.27 -7.96
CA ILE A 22 -25.65 -3.53 -6.55
C ILE A 22 -26.78 -2.62 -6.04
N ILE A 23 -26.90 -1.39 -6.51
CA ILE A 23 -27.96 -0.47 -6.04
C ILE A 23 -29.37 -1.00 -6.31
N PRO A 24 -29.77 -1.34 -7.55
CA PRO A 24 -31.09 -1.92 -7.79
C PRO A 24 -31.23 -3.30 -7.12
N TRP A 25 -30.18 -4.14 -7.13
CA TRP A 25 -30.22 -5.44 -6.47
C TRP A 25 -30.51 -5.33 -4.96
N LEU A 26 -29.92 -4.37 -4.25
CA LEU A 26 -30.21 -4.11 -2.84
C LEU A 26 -31.70 -3.76 -2.64
N LYS A 27 -32.26 -2.91 -3.49
CA LYS A 27 -33.70 -2.54 -3.40
C LYS A 27 -34.62 -3.72 -3.62
N GLU A 28 -34.28 -4.59 -4.58
CA GLU A 28 -35.07 -5.78 -4.88
C GLU A 28 -35.04 -6.82 -3.75
N ASN A 29 -33.88 -7.01 -3.12
CA ASN A 29 -33.65 -8.09 -2.17
C ASN A 29 -33.77 -7.67 -0.69
N TYR A 30 -33.77 -6.35 -0.40
CA TYR A 30 -33.81 -5.79 0.96
C TYR A 30 -34.96 -4.80 1.15
N ASN A 31 -36.19 -5.23 0.80
CA ASN A 31 -37.42 -4.50 1.07
C ASN A 31 -37.43 -3.02 0.60
N ASN A 32 -36.92 -2.78 -0.60
CA ASN A 32 -36.77 -1.43 -1.18
C ASN A 32 -36.02 -0.45 -0.26
N CYS A 33 -34.93 -0.92 0.34
CA CYS A 33 -34.11 -0.14 1.27
C CYS A 33 -33.59 1.16 0.66
N GLU A 34 -33.35 2.16 1.50
CA GLU A 34 -32.61 3.37 1.12
C GLU A 34 -31.14 3.02 0.89
N VAL A 35 -30.58 3.37 -0.27
CA VAL A 35 -29.16 3.14 -0.58
C VAL A 35 -28.43 4.47 -0.64
N ILE A 36 -27.44 4.63 0.26
CA ILE A 36 -26.53 5.77 0.31
C ILE A 36 -25.19 5.32 -0.27
N ALA A 37 -24.81 5.88 -1.40
CA ALA A 37 -23.54 5.60 -2.04
C ALA A 37 -22.43 6.42 -1.38
N VAL A 38 -21.26 5.81 -1.16
CA VAL A 38 -20.08 6.49 -0.60
C VAL A 38 -18.84 6.10 -1.40
N SER A 39 -18.14 7.10 -1.89
CA SER A 39 -16.86 6.96 -2.58
C SER A 39 -15.77 7.70 -1.81
N GLY A 40 -14.63 7.05 -1.57
CA GLY A 40 -13.44 7.65 -0.99
C GLY A 40 -12.45 8.05 -2.08
N ASP A 41 -12.10 9.32 -2.15
CA ASP A 41 -11.00 9.80 -3.01
C ASP A 41 -9.68 9.56 -2.30
N VAL A 42 -8.97 8.53 -2.74
CA VAL A 42 -7.60 8.19 -2.32
C VAL A 42 -6.58 8.46 -3.45
N GLY A 43 -6.95 9.29 -4.45
CA GLY A 43 -6.10 9.68 -5.57
C GLY A 43 -6.26 8.83 -6.83
N GLN A 44 -7.45 8.25 -7.07
CA GLN A 44 -7.77 7.50 -8.29
C GLN A 44 -8.07 8.39 -9.50
N GLY A 45 -8.01 9.72 -9.35
CA GLY A 45 -8.11 10.69 -10.45
C GLY A 45 -9.47 10.70 -11.11
N THR A 46 -9.50 10.59 -12.45
CA THR A 46 -10.71 10.71 -13.28
C THR A 46 -11.76 9.62 -13.07
N GLU A 47 -11.47 8.57 -12.30
CA GLU A 47 -12.46 7.54 -11.97
C GLU A 47 -13.65 8.10 -11.16
N LEU A 48 -13.45 9.25 -10.51
CA LEU A 48 -14.49 9.93 -9.73
C LEU A 48 -15.40 10.85 -10.58
N ASP A 49 -15.09 11.05 -11.87
CA ASP A 49 -15.84 11.94 -12.72
C ASP A 49 -17.23 11.39 -13.03
N GLY A 50 -18.26 12.23 -12.83
CA GLY A 50 -19.66 11.89 -13.12
C GLY A 50 -20.29 10.87 -12.16
N LEU A 51 -19.68 10.58 -10.99
CA LEU A 51 -20.22 9.63 -10.01
C LEU A 51 -21.60 10.06 -9.49
N GLU A 52 -21.84 11.35 -9.28
CA GLU A 52 -23.13 11.83 -8.74
C GLU A 52 -24.28 11.53 -9.69
N GLU A 53 -24.09 11.80 -10.98
CA GLU A 53 -25.09 11.52 -12.00
C GLU A 53 -25.34 10.02 -12.11
N LYS A 54 -24.29 9.21 -12.10
CA LYS A 54 -24.40 7.75 -12.15
C LYS A 54 -25.12 7.18 -10.93
N ALA A 55 -24.72 7.54 -9.72
CA ALA A 55 -25.32 7.06 -8.48
C ALA A 55 -26.81 7.41 -8.42
N LYS A 56 -27.18 8.62 -8.81
CA LYS A 56 -28.56 9.08 -8.87
C LYS A 56 -29.37 8.34 -9.92
N ALA A 57 -28.82 8.15 -11.12
CA ALA A 57 -29.48 7.43 -12.21
C ALA A 57 -29.68 5.94 -11.91
N THR A 58 -28.81 5.32 -11.10
CA THR A 58 -28.94 3.94 -10.65
C THR A 58 -29.86 3.79 -9.43
N GLY A 59 -30.30 4.89 -8.83
CA GLY A 59 -31.31 4.90 -7.76
C GLY A 59 -30.76 5.05 -6.35
N ALA A 60 -29.51 5.48 -6.16
CA ALA A 60 -29.03 5.89 -4.85
C ALA A 60 -29.80 7.13 -4.38
N SER A 61 -30.15 7.19 -3.08
CA SER A 61 -30.83 8.34 -2.50
C SER A 61 -29.86 9.50 -2.24
N LYS A 62 -28.58 9.18 -2.02
CA LYS A 62 -27.53 10.14 -1.70
C LYS A 62 -26.17 9.61 -2.12
N LEU A 63 -25.27 10.50 -2.50
CA LEU A 63 -23.86 10.20 -2.70
C LEU A 63 -22.98 11.06 -1.79
N TYR A 64 -22.00 10.43 -1.16
CA TYR A 64 -20.86 11.10 -0.55
C TYR A 64 -19.62 10.80 -1.37
N VAL A 65 -18.88 11.84 -1.75
CA VAL A 65 -17.50 11.74 -2.27
C VAL A 65 -16.60 12.41 -1.22
N LEU A 66 -15.75 11.63 -0.59
CA LEU A 66 -14.92 12.07 0.52
C LEU A 66 -13.47 12.17 0.08
N ASP A 67 -12.86 13.37 0.22
CA ASP A 67 -11.42 13.52 0.00
C ASP A 67 -10.65 12.90 1.17
N LEU A 68 -10.06 11.75 0.94
CA LEU A 68 -9.29 10.97 1.90
C LEU A 68 -7.78 11.04 1.63
N LYS A 69 -7.31 11.76 0.61
CA LYS A 69 -5.91 11.74 0.17
C LYS A 69 -4.93 12.07 1.30
N LYS A 70 -5.23 13.11 2.08
CA LYS A 70 -4.36 13.51 3.19
C LYS A 70 -4.34 12.46 4.30
N ASP A 71 -5.51 11.98 4.72
CA ASP A 71 -5.64 10.91 5.72
C ASP A 71 -4.92 9.64 5.26
N PHE A 72 -5.09 9.27 3.99
CA PHE A 72 -4.46 8.13 3.36
C PHE A 72 -2.93 8.20 3.41
N VAL A 73 -2.33 9.36 3.10
CA VAL A 73 -0.87 9.51 3.14
C VAL A 73 -0.35 9.53 4.58
N GLU A 74 -0.92 10.37 5.44
CA GLU A 74 -0.37 10.63 6.78
C GLU A 74 -0.60 9.47 7.74
N ASN A 75 -1.76 8.79 7.65
CA ASN A 75 -2.18 7.78 8.62
C ASN A 75 -2.11 6.34 8.14
N TYR A 76 -1.82 6.09 6.85
CA TYR A 76 -1.68 4.73 6.29
C TYR A 76 -0.36 4.54 5.57
N ILE A 77 0.01 5.41 4.64
CA ILE A 77 1.25 5.29 3.88
C ILE A 77 2.46 5.52 4.78
N PHE A 78 2.53 6.65 5.47
CA PHE A 78 3.72 7.01 6.27
C PHE A 78 4.00 6.06 7.44
N PRO A 79 3.03 5.56 8.21
CA PRO A 79 3.31 4.52 9.21
C PRO A 79 3.90 3.24 8.59
N THR A 80 3.37 2.81 7.45
CA THR A 80 3.85 1.62 6.73
C THR A 80 5.27 1.85 6.17
N LEU A 81 5.53 3.05 5.62
CA LEU A 81 6.86 3.48 5.16
C LEU A 81 7.88 3.49 6.29
N LYS A 82 7.56 4.12 7.43
CA LYS A 82 8.44 4.14 8.62
C LYS A 82 8.82 2.75 9.10
N PHE A 83 7.90 1.80 9.01
CA PHE A 83 8.20 0.42 9.35
C PHE A 83 9.08 -0.29 8.29
N GLY A 84 9.15 0.25 7.07
CA GLY A 84 9.82 -0.40 5.94
C GLY A 84 9.10 -1.67 5.45
N ALA A 85 7.80 -1.77 5.74
CA ALA A 85 7.02 -2.98 5.50
C ALA A 85 6.70 -3.19 4.02
N LYS A 86 7.02 -4.39 3.52
CA LYS A 86 6.72 -4.87 2.16
C LYS A 86 6.20 -6.29 2.23
N TYR A 87 5.12 -6.57 1.52
CA TYR A 87 4.61 -7.94 1.40
C TYR A 87 5.12 -8.56 0.09
N GLU A 88 6.11 -9.46 0.19
CA GLU A 88 6.73 -10.10 -0.99
C GLU A 88 7.21 -9.07 -2.05
N ASP A 89 7.80 -7.95 -1.61
CA ASP A 89 8.18 -6.75 -2.36
C ASP A 89 7.03 -5.81 -2.79
N TYR A 90 5.78 -6.23 -2.69
CA TYR A 90 4.63 -5.37 -2.89
C TYR A 90 4.53 -4.27 -1.81
N LEU A 91 4.40 -3.01 -2.22
CA LEU A 91 4.36 -1.84 -1.34
C LEU A 91 2.96 -1.53 -0.79
N LEU A 92 2.07 -2.52 -0.76
CA LEU A 92 0.82 -2.56 0.00
C LEU A 92 -0.25 -1.52 -0.39
N GLY A 93 -0.18 -0.89 -1.56
CA GLY A 93 -1.03 0.24 -1.95
C GLY A 93 -2.53 -0.01 -1.86
N THR A 94 -3.03 -1.16 -2.34
CA THR A 94 -4.43 -1.55 -2.17
C THR A 94 -4.71 -1.96 -0.73
N SER A 95 -3.75 -2.64 -0.07
CA SER A 95 -3.95 -3.25 1.24
C SER A 95 -4.25 -2.24 2.34
N PHE A 96 -3.60 -1.08 2.33
CA PHE A 96 -3.88 -0.01 3.29
C PHE A 96 -4.92 1.02 2.78
N ALA A 97 -5.21 1.09 1.47
CA ALA A 97 -6.29 1.93 0.95
C ALA A 97 -7.68 1.42 1.40
N ARG A 98 -7.87 0.09 1.45
CA ARG A 98 -9.17 -0.50 1.83
C ARG A 98 -9.57 -0.18 3.27
N PRO A 99 -8.74 -0.32 4.31
CA PRO A 99 -9.10 0.13 5.66
C PRO A 99 -9.34 1.65 5.76
N CYS A 100 -8.64 2.48 4.99
CA CYS A 100 -8.92 3.91 4.91
C CYS A 100 -10.34 4.20 4.40
N ILE A 101 -10.70 3.61 3.26
CA ILE A 101 -12.04 3.75 2.66
C ILE A 101 -13.11 3.12 3.57
N ALA A 102 -12.86 1.93 4.12
CA ALA A 102 -13.82 1.24 4.98
C ALA A 102 -14.10 2.01 6.27
N LYS A 103 -13.10 2.71 6.84
CA LYS A 103 -13.30 3.62 7.96
C LYS A 103 -14.25 4.76 7.59
N ALA A 104 -14.05 5.39 6.46
CA ALA A 104 -14.93 6.46 5.97
C ALA A 104 -16.37 5.95 5.74
N LEU A 105 -16.55 4.72 5.23
CA LEU A 105 -17.86 4.07 5.12
C LEU A 105 -18.52 3.87 6.49
N ALA A 106 -17.77 3.37 7.47
CA ALA A 106 -18.27 3.19 8.84
C ALA A 106 -18.71 4.52 9.46
N ASP A 107 -17.90 5.57 9.31
CA ASP A 107 -18.20 6.91 9.82
C ASP A 107 -19.50 7.46 9.20
N ILE A 108 -19.71 7.31 7.89
CA ILE A 108 -20.97 7.71 7.21
C ILE A 108 -22.12 6.83 7.64
N ALA A 109 -21.94 5.52 7.76
CA ALA A 109 -23.01 4.61 8.17
C ALA A 109 -23.51 4.93 9.58
N ILE A 110 -22.62 5.20 10.50
CA ILE A 110 -22.97 5.65 11.86
C ILE A 110 -23.70 6.99 11.82
N LYS A 111 -23.18 7.96 11.05
CA LYS A 111 -23.78 9.30 10.90
C LYS A 111 -25.19 9.26 10.33
N GLU A 112 -25.43 8.42 9.34
CA GLU A 112 -26.73 8.28 8.65
C GLU A 112 -27.68 7.33 9.40
N GLY A 113 -27.23 6.66 10.45
CA GLY A 113 -28.03 5.65 11.16
C GLY A 113 -28.40 4.48 10.26
N ALA A 114 -27.44 4.00 9.49
CA ALA A 114 -27.64 2.87 8.59
C ALA A 114 -27.75 1.55 9.34
N ASP A 115 -28.48 0.60 8.77
CA ASP A 115 -28.66 -0.75 9.32
C ASP A 115 -27.56 -1.70 8.84
N ALA A 116 -26.99 -1.41 7.64
CA ALA A 116 -26.00 -2.25 7.01
C ALA A 116 -25.01 -1.45 6.16
N ILE A 117 -23.83 -2.05 5.95
CA ILE A 117 -22.84 -1.61 4.97
C ILE A 117 -22.69 -2.69 3.90
N CYS A 118 -22.67 -2.27 2.64
CA CYS A 118 -22.49 -3.15 1.50
C CYS A 118 -21.20 -2.85 0.76
N HIS A 119 -20.51 -3.90 0.31
CA HIS A 119 -19.35 -3.79 -0.57
C HIS A 119 -19.47 -4.73 -1.78
N GLY A 120 -18.91 -4.32 -2.92
CA GLY A 120 -18.91 -5.10 -4.17
C GLY A 120 -17.67 -5.99 -4.37
N CYS A 121 -16.95 -6.34 -3.31
CA CYS A 121 -15.73 -7.17 -3.44
C CYS A 121 -16.10 -8.62 -3.78
N THR A 122 -15.37 -9.21 -4.74
CA THR A 122 -15.54 -10.61 -5.13
C THR A 122 -15.07 -11.58 -4.05
N GLY A 123 -15.63 -12.79 -4.00
CA GLY A 123 -15.23 -13.83 -3.06
C GLY A 123 -13.81 -14.38 -3.26
N LYS A 124 -13.17 -14.09 -4.40
CA LYS A 124 -11.80 -14.53 -4.73
C LYS A 124 -10.72 -13.50 -4.35
N GLY A 125 -11.13 -12.26 -4.01
CA GLY A 125 -10.22 -11.16 -3.69
C GLY A 125 -9.94 -11.02 -2.18
N ASN A 126 -8.78 -10.42 -1.84
CA ASN A 126 -8.45 -10.07 -0.46
C ASN A 126 -9.28 -8.91 0.08
N ASP A 127 -9.81 -8.07 -0.79
CA ASP A 127 -10.45 -6.80 -0.42
C ASP A 127 -11.69 -7.00 0.44
N GLN A 128 -12.47 -8.05 0.22
CA GLN A 128 -13.58 -8.40 1.10
C GLN A 128 -13.14 -8.56 2.56
N VAL A 129 -11.98 -9.19 2.79
CA VAL A 129 -11.44 -9.38 4.14
C VAL A 129 -11.03 -8.03 4.74
N ARG A 130 -10.35 -7.18 3.96
CA ARG A 130 -9.90 -5.85 4.38
C ARG A 130 -11.05 -4.93 4.77
N PHE A 131 -12.10 -4.88 3.97
CA PHE A 131 -13.33 -4.14 4.29
C PHE A 131 -13.99 -4.68 5.56
N GLU A 132 -14.27 -5.98 5.58
CA GLU A 132 -15.06 -6.56 6.68
C GLU A 132 -14.33 -6.56 8.03
N LEU A 133 -13.03 -6.81 8.07
CA LEU A 133 -12.27 -6.73 9.33
C LEU A 133 -12.23 -5.29 9.87
N THR A 134 -12.12 -4.29 9.00
CA THR A 134 -12.24 -2.88 9.39
C THR A 134 -13.63 -2.58 9.96
N LEU A 135 -14.69 -3.00 9.27
CA LEU A 135 -16.07 -2.78 9.72
C LEU A 135 -16.37 -3.50 11.05
N LYS A 136 -15.87 -4.74 11.21
CA LYS A 136 -15.99 -5.48 12.48
C LYS A 136 -15.28 -4.77 13.64
N ALA A 137 -14.18 -4.09 13.37
CA ALA A 137 -13.46 -3.33 14.40
C ALA A 137 -14.16 -2.02 14.77
N LEU A 138 -14.76 -1.31 13.80
CA LEU A 138 -15.28 0.05 13.99
C LEU A 138 -16.79 0.12 14.22
N CYS A 139 -17.55 -0.84 13.69
CA CYS A 139 -19.01 -0.92 13.84
C CYS A 139 -19.48 -2.39 13.97
N PRO A 140 -19.13 -3.07 15.10
CA PRO A 140 -19.29 -4.52 15.25
C PRO A 140 -20.73 -5.01 15.18
N ASP A 141 -21.71 -4.17 15.49
CA ASP A 141 -23.12 -4.52 15.49
C ASP A 141 -23.83 -4.29 14.15
N MET A 142 -23.13 -3.66 13.18
CA MET A 142 -23.69 -3.33 11.88
C MET A 142 -23.68 -4.54 10.95
N ALA A 143 -24.77 -4.78 10.23
CA ALA A 143 -24.83 -5.85 9.25
C ALA A 143 -23.91 -5.56 8.05
N ILE A 144 -23.27 -6.59 7.51
CA ILE A 144 -22.43 -6.51 6.30
C ILE A 144 -23.14 -7.29 5.19
N ILE A 145 -23.30 -6.64 4.03
CA ILE A 145 -23.87 -7.23 2.82
C ILE A 145 -22.77 -7.35 1.77
N ALA A 146 -22.60 -8.56 1.25
CA ALA A 146 -21.61 -8.87 0.22
C ALA A 146 -22.30 -9.61 -0.95
N PRO A 147 -22.84 -8.91 -1.94
CA PRO A 147 -23.66 -9.48 -3.00
C PRO A 147 -23.01 -10.68 -3.71
N TRP A 148 -21.72 -10.62 -4.00
CA TRP A 148 -20.98 -11.72 -4.62
C TRP A 148 -21.04 -13.05 -3.88
N ARG A 149 -21.52 -13.08 -2.65
CA ARG A 149 -21.78 -14.29 -1.86
C ARG A 149 -23.26 -14.65 -1.76
N GLU A 150 -24.13 -13.82 -2.32
CA GLU A 150 -25.60 -13.95 -2.14
C GLU A 150 -26.38 -14.02 -3.45
N TRP A 151 -25.90 -13.39 -4.54
CA TRP A 151 -26.57 -13.34 -5.82
C TRP A 151 -26.18 -14.50 -6.74
N ASP A 152 -26.99 -14.72 -7.79
CA ASP A 152 -26.79 -15.77 -8.78
C ASP A 152 -25.99 -15.31 -10.02
N ILE A 153 -25.44 -14.09 -10.00
CA ILE A 153 -24.60 -13.53 -11.07
C ILE A 153 -23.21 -14.13 -10.93
N GLU A 154 -22.77 -14.89 -11.95
CA GLU A 154 -21.49 -15.61 -11.90
C GLU A 154 -20.43 -15.04 -12.87
N SER A 155 -20.86 -14.19 -13.82
CA SER A 155 -19.97 -13.69 -14.88
C SER A 155 -20.19 -12.20 -15.17
N ARG A 156 -19.14 -11.58 -15.78
CA ARG A 156 -19.23 -10.20 -16.26
C ARG A 156 -20.30 -9.99 -17.32
N ASP A 157 -20.56 -10.99 -18.16
CA ASP A 157 -21.64 -10.90 -19.18
C ASP A 157 -23.02 -10.84 -18.52
N GLU A 158 -23.25 -11.63 -17.47
CA GLU A 158 -24.49 -11.58 -16.68
C GLU A 158 -24.64 -10.26 -15.93
N GLU A 159 -23.55 -9.67 -15.42
CA GLU A 159 -23.59 -8.31 -14.85
C GLU A 159 -24.03 -7.27 -15.90
N ILE A 160 -23.52 -7.39 -17.12
CA ILE A 160 -23.87 -6.51 -18.23
C ILE A 160 -25.35 -6.69 -18.60
N ASP A 161 -25.81 -7.92 -18.72
CA ASP A 161 -27.22 -8.24 -19.02
C ASP A 161 -28.17 -7.70 -17.93
N TYR A 162 -27.77 -7.81 -16.66
CA TYR A 162 -28.47 -7.22 -15.52
C TYR A 162 -28.52 -5.69 -15.60
N ALA A 163 -27.38 -5.07 -15.91
CA ALA A 163 -27.27 -3.61 -16.05
C ALA A 163 -28.15 -3.09 -17.21
N GLU A 164 -28.17 -3.79 -18.35
CA GLU A 164 -29.02 -3.46 -19.52
C GLU A 164 -30.49 -3.58 -19.15
N ALA A 165 -30.91 -4.67 -18.48
CA ALA A 165 -32.27 -4.89 -18.03
C ALA A 165 -32.79 -3.81 -17.07
N HIS A 166 -31.91 -3.24 -16.26
CA HIS A 166 -32.23 -2.18 -15.31
C HIS A 166 -31.94 -0.76 -15.83
N HIS A 167 -31.61 -0.62 -17.13
CA HIS A 167 -31.33 0.66 -17.79
C HIS A 167 -30.24 1.48 -17.09
N ILE A 168 -29.22 0.83 -16.53
CA ILE A 168 -28.09 1.49 -15.84
C ILE A 168 -27.22 2.19 -16.89
N PRO A 169 -26.97 3.52 -16.76
CA PRO A 169 -26.24 4.30 -17.77
C PRO A 169 -24.73 4.05 -17.65
N LEU A 170 -24.25 2.88 -18.03
CA LEU A 170 -22.85 2.55 -18.08
C LEU A 170 -22.33 2.59 -19.52
N LYS A 171 -21.14 3.15 -19.72
CA LYS A 171 -20.39 2.94 -20.95
C LYS A 171 -19.81 1.51 -20.86
N ILE A 172 -20.63 0.54 -21.25
CA ILE A 172 -20.24 -0.86 -21.23
C ILE A 172 -19.29 -1.09 -22.40
N ASN A 173 -18.04 -1.36 -22.11
CA ASN A 173 -17.12 -1.88 -23.08
C ASN A 173 -16.98 -3.40 -22.85
N ARG A 174 -17.40 -4.22 -23.80
CA ARG A 174 -17.20 -5.67 -23.79
C ARG A 174 -15.75 -6.05 -24.12
N GLU A 175 -14.89 -5.08 -24.41
CA GLU A 175 -13.47 -5.34 -24.58
C GLU A 175 -12.84 -5.77 -23.24
N THR A 176 -12.09 -6.83 -23.31
CA THR A 176 -11.34 -7.34 -22.19
C THR A 176 -10.18 -6.39 -21.86
N ASN A 177 -10.28 -5.65 -20.78
CA ASN A 177 -9.20 -4.81 -20.27
C ASN A 177 -8.56 -5.46 -19.05
N TYR A 178 -7.31 -5.10 -18.76
CA TYR A 178 -6.70 -5.45 -17.48
C TYR A 178 -7.55 -4.94 -16.33
N SER A 179 -7.66 -5.74 -15.26
CA SER A 179 -8.18 -5.25 -14.00
C SER A 179 -7.16 -4.29 -13.40
N LYS A 180 -7.58 -3.06 -13.12
CA LYS A 180 -6.71 -2.01 -12.59
C LYS A 180 -7.26 -1.51 -11.27
N ASP A 181 -6.38 -1.23 -10.31
CA ASP A 181 -6.70 -0.54 -9.06
C ASP A 181 -5.71 0.61 -8.87
N LYS A 182 -6.22 1.84 -8.89
CA LYS A 182 -5.44 3.06 -8.84
C LYS A 182 -5.73 3.84 -7.56
N ASN A 183 -4.66 4.32 -6.95
CA ASN A 183 -4.72 5.32 -5.89
C ASN A 183 -3.46 6.20 -5.93
N LEU A 184 -3.34 7.13 -5.00
CA LEU A 184 -2.21 8.06 -4.93
C LEU A 184 -0.85 7.34 -4.81
N TRP A 185 -0.81 6.14 -4.22
CA TRP A 185 0.42 5.39 -3.97
C TRP A 185 0.86 4.53 -5.15
N HIS A 186 -0.11 3.90 -5.84
CA HIS A 186 0.21 2.94 -6.89
C HIS A 186 -0.90 2.78 -7.93
N LEU A 187 -0.57 2.03 -8.98
CA LEU A 187 -1.50 1.42 -9.91
C LEU A 187 -1.15 -0.07 -10.05
N SER A 188 -2.14 -0.95 -9.93
CA SER A 188 -1.98 -2.39 -10.22
C SER A 188 -2.59 -2.76 -11.55
N HIS A 189 -2.02 -3.80 -12.19
CA HIS A 189 -2.53 -4.43 -13.41
C HIS A 189 -2.62 -5.93 -13.17
N GLU A 190 -3.79 -6.53 -13.39
CA GLU A 190 -4.05 -7.96 -13.25
C GLU A 190 -4.89 -8.48 -14.42
N GLY A 191 -4.85 -9.78 -14.65
CA GLY A 191 -5.69 -10.47 -15.65
C GLY A 191 -5.09 -10.57 -17.04
N LEU A 192 -5.89 -11.03 -18.00
CA LEU A 192 -5.51 -11.24 -19.40
C LEU A 192 -4.25 -12.09 -19.56
N ASP A 193 -3.32 -11.62 -20.40
CA ASP A 193 -2.03 -12.30 -20.67
C ASP A 193 -1.12 -12.39 -19.44
N LEU A 194 -1.33 -11.55 -18.42
CA LEU A 194 -0.62 -11.63 -17.13
C LEU A 194 -1.00 -12.87 -16.31
N GLU A 195 -2.15 -13.50 -16.56
CA GLU A 195 -2.55 -14.73 -15.86
C GLU A 195 -1.59 -15.89 -16.15
N ASN A 196 -0.92 -15.86 -17.29
CA ASN A 196 0.15 -16.81 -17.60
C ASN A 196 1.50 -16.22 -17.16
N PRO A 197 2.15 -16.77 -16.10
CA PRO A 197 3.42 -16.24 -15.61
C PRO A 197 4.59 -16.41 -16.59
N ALA A 198 4.44 -17.15 -17.68
CA ALA A 198 5.43 -17.23 -18.74
C ALA A 198 5.42 -16.03 -19.70
N ASN A 199 4.39 -15.18 -19.65
CA ASN A 199 4.30 -14.01 -20.51
C ASN A 199 5.02 -12.83 -19.87
N GLU A 200 5.79 -12.09 -20.68
CA GLU A 200 6.40 -10.81 -20.28
C GLU A 200 5.32 -9.71 -20.24
N PRO A 201 5.29 -8.86 -19.20
CA PRO A 201 4.39 -7.70 -19.18
C PRO A 201 4.69 -6.73 -20.31
N GLN A 202 3.64 -6.22 -20.94
CA GLN A 202 3.72 -5.39 -22.14
C GLN A 202 4.04 -3.92 -21.81
N TYR A 203 5.12 -3.64 -21.06
CA TYR A 203 5.48 -2.30 -20.57
C TYR A 203 5.53 -1.22 -21.67
N ASN A 204 5.93 -1.60 -22.89
CA ASN A 204 6.04 -0.67 -24.01
C ASN A 204 4.75 -0.54 -24.85
N LYS A 205 3.69 -1.30 -24.52
CA LYS A 205 2.40 -1.19 -25.20
C LYS A 205 1.72 0.13 -24.81
N PRO A 206 1.29 0.97 -25.76
CA PRO A 206 0.60 2.19 -25.47
C PRO A 206 -0.62 1.97 -24.54
N GLY A 207 -0.70 2.74 -23.43
CA GLY A 207 -1.78 2.64 -22.45
C GLY A 207 -1.68 1.47 -21.46
N PHE A 208 -0.59 0.68 -21.48
CA PHE A 208 -0.33 -0.29 -20.41
C PHE A 208 0.10 0.45 -19.14
N LEU A 209 1.24 1.16 -19.18
CA LEU A 209 1.69 2.00 -18.07
C LEU A 209 0.91 3.33 -18.07
N GLU A 210 0.54 3.82 -16.90
CA GLU A 210 -0.18 5.08 -16.70
C GLU A 210 0.54 6.06 -15.77
N LEU A 211 1.38 5.57 -14.86
CA LEU A 211 2.12 6.42 -13.92
C LEU A 211 3.51 6.78 -14.42
N GLY A 212 4.00 6.07 -15.43
CA GLY A 212 5.34 6.31 -15.93
C GLY A 212 5.60 5.69 -17.29
N VAL A 213 6.88 5.50 -17.58
CA VAL A 213 7.40 4.89 -18.79
C VAL A 213 8.23 3.66 -18.45
N SER A 214 8.47 2.79 -19.43
CA SER A 214 9.42 1.69 -19.24
C SER A 214 10.86 2.18 -19.09
N PRO A 215 11.77 1.40 -18.47
CA PRO A 215 13.18 1.76 -18.39
C PRO A 215 13.83 2.06 -19.74
N GLU A 216 13.41 1.39 -20.82
CA GLU A 216 13.91 1.62 -22.18
C GLU A 216 13.51 3.00 -22.71
N GLN A 217 12.31 3.48 -22.36
CA GLN A 217 11.78 4.78 -22.78
C GLN A 217 12.20 5.94 -21.87
N ALA A 218 12.77 5.65 -20.71
CA ALA A 218 13.24 6.65 -19.76
C ALA A 218 14.46 7.41 -20.32
N PRO A 219 14.68 8.68 -19.88
CA PRO A 219 15.77 9.52 -20.36
C PRO A 219 17.15 8.91 -20.20
N ASP A 220 18.06 9.20 -21.15
CA ASP A 220 19.48 8.81 -21.07
C ASP A 220 20.28 9.70 -20.10
N THR A 221 19.69 10.79 -19.64
CA THR A 221 20.27 11.68 -18.63
C THR A 221 19.68 11.39 -17.25
N PRO A 222 20.50 11.13 -16.22
CA PRO A 222 19.98 10.84 -14.88
C PRO A 222 19.35 12.08 -14.24
N THR A 223 18.30 11.86 -13.45
CA THR A 223 17.68 12.88 -12.61
C THR A 223 18.19 12.74 -11.18
N TYR A 224 18.59 13.82 -10.55
CA TYR A 224 18.97 13.86 -9.14
C TYR A 224 17.90 14.55 -8.33
N ILE A 225 17.57 13.98 -7.17
CA ILE A 225 16.66 14.55 -6.18
C ILE A 225 17.26 14.43 -4.79
N THR A 226 16.97 15.35 -3.90
CA THR A 226 17.33 15.29 -2.49
C THR A 226 16.07 15.31 -1.65
N LEU A 227 15.81 14.25 -0.87
CA LEU A 227 14.69 14.18 0.05
C LEU A 227 15.15 14.54 1.45
N HIS A 228 14.36 15.35 2.15
CA HIS A 228 14.53 15.62 3.57
C HIS A 228 13.52 14.85 4.39
N PHE A 229 14.00 14.21 5.46
CA PHE A 229 13.17 13.48 6.42
C PHE A 229 13.27 14.10 7.81
N GLU A 230 12.13 14.15 8.50
CA GLU A 230 12.04 14.46 9.93
C GLU A 230 11.37 13.30 10.67
N LYS A 231 12.11 12.63 11.53
CA LYS A 231 11.62 11.48 12.32
C LYS A 231 10.93 10.41 11.45
N GLY A 232 11.57 10.04 10.35
CA GLY A 232 11.10 9.03 9.42
C GLY A 232 9.97 9.50 8.46
N ILE A 233 9.57 10.76 8.51
CA ILE A 233 8.54 11.34 7.63
C ILE A 233 9.22 12.23 6.59
N PRO A 234 8.96 12.04 5.29
CA PRO A 234 9.48 12.92 4.26
C PRO A 234 8.75 14.27 4.29
N THR A 235 9.47 15.39 4.31
CA THR A 235 8.91 16.74 4.47
C THR A 235 9.30 17.70 3.36
N ALA A 236 10.40 17.43 2.63
CA ALA A 236 10.84 18.31 1.54
C ALA A 236 11.54 17.54 0.42
N VAL A 237 11.53 18.11 -0.77
CA VAL A 237 12.30 17.65 -1.93
C VAL A 237 13.08 18.83 -2.49
N ASP A 238 14.39 18.66 -2.72
CA ASP A 238 15.32 19.68 -3.24
C ASP A 238 15.25 21.01 -2.47
N GLY A 239 15.09 20.92 -1.14
CA GLY A 239 15.00 22.07 -0.24
C GLY A 239 13.63 22.78 -0.25
N LYS A 240 12.65 22.29 -1.02
CA LYS A 240 11.29 22.81 -1.01
C LYS A 240 10.43 21.95 -0.08
N GLU A 241 9.89 22.55 0.98
CA GLU A 241 8.87 21.92 1.81
C GLU A 241 7.59 21.62 1.00
N MET A 242 7.01 20.46 1.20
CA MET A 242 5.80 20.01 0.52
C MET A 242 4.84 19.37 1.51
N GLY A 243 3.52 19.57 1.27
CA GLY A 243 2.50 18.78 1.97
C GLY A 243 2.60 17.29 1.59
N ALA A 244 2.11 16.43 2.46
CA ALA A 244 2.23 14.98 2.30
C ALA A 244 1.72 14.47 0.93
N VAL A 245 0.55 14.96 0.50
CA VAL A 245 -0.03 14.59 -0.81
C VAL A 245 0.81 15.12 -1.97
N GLU A 246 1.16 16.42 -1.94
CA GLU A 246 1.99 17.07 -2.97
C GLU A 246 3.34 16.34 -3.16
N LEU A 247 3.96 15.92 -2.04
CA LEU A 247 5.22 15.22 -2.05
C LEU A 247 5.12 13.86 -2.77
N VAL A 248 4.09 13.07 -2.46
CA VAL A 248 3.88 11.77 -3.11
C VAL A 248 3.56 11.95 -4.59
N GLU A 249 2.70 12.91 -4.95
CA GLU A 249 2.38 13.23 -6.36
C GLU A 249 3.64 13.65 -7.14
N TYR A 250 4.47 14.52 -6.55
CA TYR A 250 5.73 14.95 -7.16
C TYR A 250 6.68 13.76 -7.40
N LEU A 251 6.83 12.89 -6.41
CA LEU A 251 7.71 11.71 -6.51
C LEU A 251 7.16 10.68 -7.51
N ASN A 252 5.84 10.51 -7.59
CA ASN A 252 5.21 9.68 -8.61
C ASN A 252 5.55 10.18 -10.02
N LYS A 253 5.44 11.49 -10.23
CA LYS A 253 5.78 12.11 -11.51
C LYS A 253 7.25 11.92 -11.88
N VAL A 254 8.15 12.35 -11.00
CA VAL A 254 9.60 12.28 -11.27
C VAL A 254 10.06 10.82 -11.39
N GLY A 255 9.56 9.93 -10.55
CA GLY A 255 9.88 8.50 -10.60
C GLY A 255 9.36 7.86 -11.88
N GLY A 256 8.10 8.11 -12.23
CA GLY A 256 7.49 7.60 -13.45
C GLY A 256 8.21 8.04 -14.72
N GLU A 257 8.60 9.31 -14.83
CA GLU A 257 9.39 9.84 -15.94
C GLU A 257 10.76 9.14 -16.10
N ASN A 258 11.30 8.57 -15.02
CA ASN A 258 12.58 7.85 -15.00
C ASN A 258 12.43 6.32 -15.02
N GLY A 259 11.23 5.79 -15.26
CA GLY A 259 10.95 4.35 -15.34
C GLY A 259 11.03 3.63 -13.99
N ILE A 260 10.89 4.36 -12.88
CA ILE A 260 11.01 3.83 -11.52
C ILE A 260 9.71 3.16 -11.07
N GLY A 261 9.83 2.13 -10.23
CA GLY A 261 8.71 1.59 -9.45
C GLY A 261 7.89 0.53 -10.17
N LEU A 262 8.41 -0.08 -11.23
CA LEU A 262 7.79 -1.23 -11.87
C LEU A 262 8.11 -2.51 -11.09
N LEU A 263 7.09 -3.29 -10.77
CA LEU A 263 7.21 -4.56 -10.06
C LEU A 263 6.26 -5.57 -10.68
N ASP A 264 6.79 -6.74 -11.07
CA ASP A 264 6.03 -7.90 -11.54
C ASP A 264 6.25 -9.04 -10.55
N ILE A 265 5.21 -9.44 -9.84
CA ILE A 265 5.30 -10.50 -8.83
C ILE A 265 4.12 -11.46 -8.86
N VAL A 266 4.37 -12.68 -8.38
CA VAL A 266 3.34 -13.66 -8.02
C VAL A 266 3.25 -13.71 -6.51
N GLU A 267 2.22 -13.08 -5.96
CA GLU A 267 1.99 -12.99 -4.52
C GLU A 267 1.09 -14.10 -3.98
N ASN A 268 1.20 -14.36 -2.67
CA ASN A 268 0.32 -15.29 -1.97
C ASN A 268 -0.88 -14.54 -1.39
N ARG A 269 -2.07 -14.70 -2.00
CA ARG A 269 -3.29 -14.07 -1.47
C ARG A 269 -3.71 -14.69 -0.13
N LEU A 270 -4.30 -13.87 0.73
CA LEU A 270 -4.86 -14.29 2.02
C LEU A 270 -5.87 -15.44 1.86
N VAL A 271 -6.65 -15.43 0.80
CA VAL A 271 -7.62 -16.48 0.46
C VAL A 271 -6.98 -17.80 -0.05
N GLY A 272 -5.66 -17.90 -0.04
CA GLY A 272 -4.90 -19.15 -0.24
C GLY A 272 -4.42 -19.43 -1.65
N MET A 273 -4.76 -18.60 -2.64
CA MET A 273 -4.28 -18.76 -4.02
C MET A 273 -3.08 -17.85 -4.31
N LYS A 274 -2.28 -18.23 -5.30
CA LYS A 274 -1.28 -17.33 -5.89
C LYS A 274 -1.94 -16.44 -6.94
N SER A 275 -1.51 -15.18 -7.02
CA SER A 275 -1.98 -14.23 -8.02
C SER A 275 -0.82 -13.38 -8.51
N ARG A 276 -0.76 -13.16 -9.82
CA ARG A 276 0.23 -12.26 -10.41
C ARG A 276 -0.33 -10.86 -10.54
N GLY A 277 0.45 -9.89 -10.09
CA GLY A 277 0.18 -8.47 -10.28
C GLY A 277 1.40 -7.75 -10.83
N VAL A 278 1.15 -6.79 -11.72
CA VAL A 278 2.16 -5.82 -12.17
C VAL A 278 1.79 -4.47 -11.54
N TYR A 279 2.75 -3.86 -10.87
CA TYR A 279 2.55 -2.65 -10.09
C TYR A 279 3.40 -1.51 -10.62
N GLU A 280 2.81 -0.31 -10.66
CA GLU A 280 3.51 0.95 -10.82
C GLU A 280 3.46 1.69 -9.48
N THR A 281 4.61 1.84 -8.81
CA THR A 281 4.69 2.53 -7.50
C THR A 281 5.93 3.44 -7.47
N PRO A 282 6.01 4.45 -8.36
CA PRO A 282 7.26 5.20 -8.55
C PRO A 282 7.68 6.00 -7.32
N GLY A 283 6.79 6.80 -6.74
CA GLY A 283 7.06 7.58 -5.53
C GLY A 283 7.35 6.69 -4.32
N GLY A 284 6.59 5.60 -4.19
CA GLY A 284 6.80 4.63 -3.12
C GLY A 284 8.17 3.98 -3.17
N ALA A 285 8.62 3.53 -4.34
CA ALA A 285 9.94 2.95 -4.52
C ALA A 285 11.07 3.94 -4.13
N ILE A 286 10.91 5.21 -4.50
CA ILE A 286 11.85 6.28 -4.12
C ILE A 286 11.88 6.47 -2.60
N LEU A 287 10.71 6.60 -1.95
CA LEU A 287 10.60 6.81 -0.51
C LEU A 287 11.19 5.65 0.30
N TYR A 288 10.87 4.40 -0.08
CA TYR A 288 11.44 3.21 0.58
C TYR A 288 12.96 3.14 0.42
N LYS A 289 13.50 3.49 -0.75
CA LYS A 289 14.94 3.55 -0.94
C LYS A 289 15.58 4.64 -0.09
N ALA A 290 14.98 5.83 -0.05
CA ALA A 290 15.52 6.97 0.70
C ALA A 290 15.55 6.72 2.20
N ILE A 291 14.43 6.28 2.80
CA ILE A 291 14.38 6.02 4.25
C ILE A 291 15.36 4.90 4.64
N ASN A 292 15.42 3.81 3.87
CA ASN A 292 16.35 2.72 4.11
C ASN A 292 17.82 3.19 4.08
N VAL A 293 18.17 4.12 3.18
CA VAL A 293 19.51 4.71 3.11
C VAL A 293 19.78 5.56 4.37
N LEU A 294 18.84 6.40 4.80
CA LEU A 294 19.02 7.25 5.99
C LEU A 294 19.14 6.44 7.28
N GLU A 295 18.37 5.37 7.42
CA GLU A 295 18.42 4.46 8.57
C GLU A 295 19.80 3.80 8.74
N THR A 296 20.54 3.58 7.64
CA THR A 296 21.89 2.97 7.74
C THR A 296 22.86 3.79 8.56
N ILE A 297 22.65 5.10 8.67
CA ILE A 297 23.55 5.99 9.45
C ILE A 297 22.91 6.50 10.74
N THR A 298 21.61 6.28 10.96
CA THR A 298 20.88 6.83 12.13
C THR A 298 20.41 5.77 13.13
N LEU A 299 20.31 4.51 12.71
CA LEU A 299 19.96 3.41 13.59
C LEU A 299 21.16 2.56 13.94
N ASP A 300 21.24 2.12 15.19
CA ASP A 300 22.22 1.10 15.60
C ASP A 300 21.85 -0.27 15.01
N LYS A 301 22.84 -1.16 14.98
CA LYS A 301 22.71 -2.50 14.38
C LYS A 301 21.54 -3.31 14.94
N GLU A 302 21.40 -3.36 16.27
CA GLU A 302 20.38 -4.22 16.91
C GLU A 302 18.98 -3.68 16.62
N SER A 303 18.78 -2.36 16.70
CA SER A 303 17.52 -1.70 16.36
C SER A 303 17.14 -1.91 14.88
N ALA A 304 18.07 -1.69 13.95
CA ALA A 304 17.83 -1.86 12.53
C ALA A 304 17.47 -3.32 12.16
N HIS A 305 18.24 -4.30 12.71
CA HIS A 305 17.98 -5.72 12.44
C HIS A 305 16.66 -6.19 13.03
N PHE A 306 16.32 -5.75 14.26
CA PHE A 306 15.05 -6.15 14.87
C PHE A 306 13.85 -5.52 14.17
N LYS A 307 13.94 -4.25 13.77
CA LYS A 307 12.93 -3.59 12.92
C LYS A 307 12.71 -4.37 11.62
N ALA A 308 13.79 -4.78 10.94
CA ALA A 308 13.70 -5.55 9.70
C ALA A 308 13.00 -6.91 9.88
N GLN A 309 13.21 -7.60 11.01
CA GLN A 309 12.51 -8.84 11.34
C GLN A 309 11.00 -8.62 11.54
N LEU A 310 10.62 -7.52 12.19
CA LEU A 310 9.23 -7.18 12.44
C LEU A 310 8.52 -6.59 11.21
N ALA A 311 9.25 -6.06 10.22
CA ALA A 311 8.69 -5.47 9.02
C ALA A 311 7.83 -6.46 8.22
N GLN A 312 8.25 -7.74 8.14
CA GLN A 312 7.43 -8.78 7.53
C GLN A 312 6.12 -9.01 8.30
N LYS A 313 6.18 -9.03 9.64
CA LYS A 313 4.97 -9.18 10.46
C LYS A 313 4.02 -7.98 10.31
N TYR A 314 4.58 -6.78 10.22
CA TYR A 314 3.78 -5.58 9.94
C TYR A 314 3.12 -5.66 8.56
N ALA A 315 3.88 -6.07 7.55
CA ALA A 315 3.36 -6.27 6.20
C ALA A 315 2.21 -7.29 6.16
N ASP A 316 2.34 -8.42 6.86
CA ASP A 316 1.28 -9.44 6.97
C ASP A 316 0.01 -8.85 7.59
N ILE A 317 0.14 -8.06 8.67
CA ILE A 317 -0.99 -7.41 9.35
C ILE A 317 -1.73 -6.48 8.38
N VAL A 318 -0.99 -5.64 7.64
CA VAL A 318 -1.56 -4.71 6.66
C VAL A 318 -2.20 -5.47 5.51
N TYR A 319 -1.48 -6.43 4.92
CA TYR A 319 -1.96 -7.23 3.79
C TYR A 319 -3.24 -7.99 4.12
N ASN A 320 -3.33 -8.51 5.35
CA ASN A 320 -4.44 -9.29 5.85
C ASN A 320 -5.63 -8.44 6.34
N GLY A 321 -5.59 -7.12 6.18
CA GLY A 321 -6.68 -6.22 6.58
C GLY A 321 -6.83 -6.02 8.09
N GLN A 322 -5.80 -6.32 8.86
CA GLN A 322 -5.79 -6.22 10.33
C GLN A 322 -5.32 -4.83 10.81
N TRP A 323 -5.65 -3.77 10.06
CA TRP A 323 -5.21 -2.40 10.35
C TRP A 323 -5.63 -1.92 11.75
N PHE A 324 -6.88 -2.16 12.13
CA PHE A 324 -7.44 -1.74 13.41
C PHE A 324 -7.27 -2.83 14.48
N THR A 325 -6.02 -3.18 14.78
CA THR A 325 -5.69 -4.19 15.81
C THR A 325 -4.65 -3.64 16.80
N PRO A 326 -4.71 -4.06 18.08
CA PRO A 326 -3.72 -3.64 19.09
C PRO A 326 -2.27 -3.96 18.70
N LEU A 327 -2.04 -5.05 17.96
CA LEU A 327 -0.70 -5.41 17.53
C LEU A 327 -0.12 -4.41 16.54
N ARG A 328 -0.93 -3.94 15.57
CA ARG A 328 -0.48 -2.90 14.63
C ARG A 328 -0.15 -1.60 15.37
N GLU A 329 -1.00 -1.18 16.31
CA GLU A 329 -0.76 0.03 17.11
C GLU A 329 0.52 -0.07 17.95
N ALA A 330 0.79 -1.23 18.54
CA ALA A 330 2.01 -1.48 19.29
C ALA A 330 3.27 -1.43 18.39
N LEU A 331 3.15 -1.95 17.17
CA LEU A 331 4.24 -1.89 16.19
C LEU A 331 4.46 -0.48 15.66
N ASP A 332 3.42 0.32 15.44
CA ASP A 332 3.56 1.74 15.11
C ASP A 332 4.33 2.50 16.20
N ALA A 333 3.96 2.30 17.47
CA ALA A 333 4.65 2.91 18.58
C ALA A 333 6.12 2.50 18.68
N PHE A 334 6.43 1.24 18.34
CA PHE A 334 7.81 0.75 18.22
C PHE A 334 8.57 1.50 17.12
N ALA A 335 8.02 1.58 15.90
CA ALA A 335 8.64 2.32 14.79
C ALA A 335 8.82 3.79 15.14
N ASP A 336 7.78 4.46 15.67
CA ASP A 336 7.84 5.86 16.08
C ASP A 336 8.94 6.14 17.11
N SER A 337 9.23 5.16 17.97
CA SER A 337 10.32 5.29 18.94
C SER A 337 11.69 5.24 18.29
N LEU A 338 11.90 4.36 17.30
CA LEU A 338 13.16 4.24 16.58
C LEU A 338 13.39 5.42 15.62
N GLU A 339 12.34 5.84 14.94
CA GLU A 339 12.41 6.87 13.90
C GLU A 339 12.71 8.28 14.45
N LYS A 340 12.71 8.49 15.75
CA LYS A 340 13.04 9.80 16.37
C LYS A 340 14.37 10.39 15.90
N THR A 341 15.32 9.55 15.55
CA THR A 341 16.65 9.95 15.07
C THR A 341 16.79 9.88 13.54
N VAL A 342 15.77 9.34 12.84
CA VAL A 342 15.81 9.23 11.38
C VAL A 342 15.39 10.58 10.76
N THR A 343 16.31 11.54 10.85
CA THR A 343 16.19 12.91 10.36
C THR A 343 17.44 13.26 9.56
N GLY A 344 17.24 13.84 8.37
CA GLY A 344 18.36 14.23 7.52
C GLY A 344 18.01 14.23 6.03
N ASP A 345 19.02 14.39 5.21
CA ASP A 345 18.92 14.50 3.76
C ASP A 345 19.45 13.25 3.07
N VAL A 346 18.73 12.79 2.04
CA VAL A 346 19.15 11.69 1.16
C VAL A 346 19.11 12.16 -0.28
N LYS A 347 20.28 12.18 -0.94
CA LYS A 347 20.39 12.45 -2.37
C LYS A 347 20.34 11.14 -3.16
N LEU A 348 19.44 11.08 -4.10
CA LEU A 348 19.23 9.92 -4.98
C LEU A 348 19.48 10.32 -6.44
N LYS A 349 20.02 9.36 -7.20
CA LYS A 349 20.16 9.40 -8.65
C LYS A 349 19.15 8.43 -9.24
N LEU A 350 18.19 8.94 -10.01
CA LEU A 350 17.19 8.18 -10.74
C LEU A 350 17.66 7.99 -12.18
N TYR A 351 17.74 6.75 -12.64
CA TYR A 351 18.22 6.47 -13.99
C TYR A 351 17.69 5.13 -14.50
N LYS A 352 16.88 5.18 -15.55
CA LYS A 352 16.39 3.99 -16.28
C LYS A 352 15.92 2.86 -15.35
N GLY A 353 14.93 3.16 -14.51
CA GLY A 353 14.34 2.21 -13.57
C GLY A 353 15.15 1.97 -12.29
N ASN A 354 16.36 2.55 -12.16
CA ASN A 354 17.21 2.35 -10.99
C ASN A 354 17.20 3.57 -10.06
N ILE A 355 17.23 3.29 -8.76
CA ILE A 355 17.37 4.29 -7.70
C ILE A 355 18.71 4.06 -7.01
N ILE A 356 19.66 4.96 -7.23
CA ILE A 356 21.05 4.86 -6.77
C ILE A 356 21.26 5.88 -5.67
N ASN A 357 21.83 5.46 -4.53
CA ASN A 357 22.25 6.38 -3.48
C ASN A 357 23.40 7.30 -4.01
N ALA A 358 23.22 8.59 -3.85
CA ALA A 358 24.20 9.62 -4.26
C ALA A 358 24.70 10.47 -3.08
N GLY A 359 24.34 10.12 -1.85
CA GLY A 359 24.80 10.74 -0.62
C GLY A 359 23.71 10.85 0.43
N MET A 360 24.08 10.95 1.70
CA MET A 360 23.20 11.13 2.84
C MET A 360 23.89 11.90 3.95
N THR A 361 23.12 12.68 4.69
CA THR A 361 23.58 13.42 5.87
C THR A 361 22.50 13.38 6.96
N SER A 362 22.93 13.34 8.22
CA SER A 362 22.03 13.41 9.37
C SER A 362 22.73 14.07 10.56
N PRO A 363 22.04 14.93 11.33
CA PRO A 363 22.53 15.42 12.61
C PRO A 363 22.60 14.32 13.68
N HIS A 364 21.97 13.17 13.43
CA HIS A 364 21.94 12.00 14.31
C HIS A 364 22.78 10.84 13.78
N SER A 365 23.73 11.12 12.86
CA SER A 365 24.58 10.09 12.27
C SER A 365 25.41 9.37 13.34
N LEU A 366 25.32 8.04 13.33
CA LEU A 366 26.22 7.15 14.08
C LEU A 366 27.51 6.85 13.31
N TYR A 367 27.58 7.24 12.03
CA TYR A 367 28.77 7.11 11.21
C TYR A 367 29.71 8.28 11.52
N SER A 368 30.91 7.98 11.99
CA SER A 368 31.98 8.95 12.22
C SER A 368 33.11 8.71 11.22
N GLU A 369 33.44 9.72 10.42
CA GLU A 369 34.54 9.63 9.47
C GLU A 369 35.91 9.41 10.20
N GLU A 370 36.07 9.99 11.40
CA GLU A 370 37.26 9.83 12.20
C GLU A 370 37.48 8.39 12.67
N ILE A 371 36.38 7.67 13.02
CA ILE A 371 36.46 6.28 13.49
C ILE A 371 36.50 5.30 12.30
N ALA A 372 35.80 5.61 11.22
CA ALA A 372 35.68 4.73 10.06
C ALA A 372 36.83 4.87 9.06
N THR A 373 37.78 5.79 9.30
CA THR A 373 38.92 6.02 8.39
C THR A 373 39.84 4.80 8.33
N PHE A 374 40.44 4.57 7.15
CA PHE A 374 41.56 3.66 6.97
C PHE A 374 42.91 4.37 7.16
N GLY A 375 42.91 5.67 7.47
CA GLY A 375 44.07 6.46 7.82
C GLY A 375 44.47 6.33 9.30
N GLU A 376 45.26 7.27 9.78
CA GLU A 376 45.58 7.36 11.21
C GLU A 376 44.36 7.88 11.97
N ASP A 377 43.96 7.17 13.02
CA ASP A 377 42.98 7.63 14.00
C ASP A 377 43.54 7.46 15.42
N HIS A 378 43.05 8.29 16.36
CA HIS A 378 43.41 8.23 17.77
C HIS A 378 42.20 8.04 18.68
N VAL A 379 41.03 7.72 18.08
CA VAL A 379 39.74 7.58 18.80
C VAL A 379 39.52 6.12 19.22
N TYR A 380 40.06 5.18 18.45
CA TYR A 380 39.85 3.75 18.64
C TYR A 380 41.17 3.01 18.86
N ASP A 381 41.30 2.25 19.98
CA ASP A 381 42.44 1.39 20.21
C ASP A 381 42.21 0.01 19.55
N GLN A 382 42.93 -0.26 18.48
CA GLN A 382 42.82 -1.54 17.74
C GLN A 382 43.19 -2.75 18.61
N ALA A 383 44.00 -2.56 19.71
CA ALA A 383 44.34 -3.63 20.64
C ALA A 383 43.15 -4.22 21.39
N ASP A 384 42.08 -3.44 21.60
CA ASP A 384 40.85 -3.88 22.26
C ASP A 384 40.12 -5.03 21.50
N SER A 385 40.34 -5.08 20.18
CA SER A 385 39.73 -6.12 19.31
C SER A 385 40.16 -7.53 19.73
N ALA A 386 41.40 -7.70 20.18
CA ALA A 386 41.94 -9.02 20.60
C ALA A 386 41.18 -9.57 21.81
N GLY A 387 40.92 -8.73 22.81
CA GLY A 387 40.13 -9.11 24.00
C GLY A 387 38.70 -9.52 23.64
N PHE A 388 38.02 -8.70 22.84
CA PHE A 388 36.69 -8.98 22.34
C PHE A 388 36.63 -10.31 21.55
N ILE A 389 37.52 -10.51 20.57
CA ILE A 389 37.54 -11.69 19.71
C ILE A 389 37.80 -12.96 20.55
N ASN A 390 38.70 -12.93 21.54
CA ASN A 390 38.98 -14.05 22.40
C ASN A 390 37.76 -14.50 23.21
N LEU A 391 37.00 -13.55 23.78
CA LEU A 391 35.79 -13.87 24.54
C LEU A 391 34.61 -14.26 23.63
N PHE A 392 34.38 -13.54 22.56
CA PHE A 392 33.31 -13.82 21.62
C PHE A 392 33.49 -15.14 20.88
N GLY A 393 34.76 -15.46 20.53
CA GLY A 393 35.12 -16.71 19.86
C GLY A 393 35.29 -17.92 20.78
N LEU A 394 35.16 -17.75 22.12
CA LEU A 394 35.42 -18.84 23.08
C LEU A 394 34.51 -20.07 22.86
N PRO A 395 33.20 -19.95 22.60
CA PRO A 395 32.36 -21.11 22.32
C PRO A 395 32.81 -21.90 21.06
N ILE A 396 33.25 -21.18 20.03
CA ILE A 396 33.76 -21.78 18.78
C ILE A 396 35.04 -22.55 19.06
N LYS A 397 35.96 -21.95 19.83
CA LYS A 397 37.21 -22.59 20.22
C LYS A 397 36.99 -23.81 21.09
N VAL A 398 36.09 -23.74 22.08
CA VAL A 398 35.74 -24.88 22.95
C VAL A 398 35.16 -26.01 22.12
N LYS A 399 34.25 -25.74 21.22
CA LYS A 399 33.68 -26.76 20.31
C LYS A 399 34.77 -27.45 19.49
N ALA A 400 35.67 -26.69 18.87
CA ALA A 400 36.75 -27.26 18.08
C ALA A 400 37.67 -28.18 18.94
N LEU A 401 38.03 -27.75 20.16
CA LEU A 401 38.82 -28.56 21.08
C LEU A 401 38.11 -29.86 21.53
N LEU A 402 36.79 -29.85 21.70
CA LEU A 402 36.00 -31.04 21.98
C LEU A 402 35.98 -31.99 20.80
N ASP A 403 35.77 -31.46 19.58
CA ASP A 403 35.77 -32.26 18.34
C ASP A 403 37.12 -32.95 18.11
N GLU A 404 38.23 -32.28 18.46
CA GLU A 404 39.58 -32.83 18.41
C GLU A 404 39.92 -33.71 19.63
N LYS A 405 38.99 -33.91 20.56
CA LYS A 405 39.22 -34.66 21.83
C LYS A 405 40.36 -34.13 22.70
N LYS A 406 40.70 -32.83 22.58
CA LYS A 406 41.73 -32.17 23.37
C LYS A 406 41.25 -31.69 24.73
N ILE A 407 39.95 -31.59 24.91
CA ILE A 407 39.26 -31.32 26.19
C ILE A 407 38.11 -32.31 26.34
N LYS A 408 37.65 -32.52 27.59
CA LYS A 408 36.48 -33.36 27.92
C LYS A 408 35.24 -32.50 28.19
#